data_573abe1588f72dceb4f791b4f68f86ae
#
_entry.id   573abe1588f72dceb4f791b4f68f86ae
#
_cell.length_a   1.000
_cell.length_b   1.000
_cell.length_c   1.000
_cell.angle_alpha   90.00
_cell.angle_beta   90.00
_cell.angle_gamma   90.00
#
_symmetry.space_group_name_H-M   'P 1'
#
loop_
_entity.id
_entity.type
_entity.pdbx_description
1 polymer ?
#
loop_
_entity_poly.entity_id
_entity_poly.type
_entity_poly.pdbx_seq_one_letter_code
_entity_poly.pdbx_strand_id
1 'polypeptide(L)'
;MNCTRRSFLKGSLATIFFSNFNVPLYGSIKNPKKNIVIISLRGGMDGLTAVPVNDNLINRYRSDLILNNKLKLNSDFSLHPKLKTLHSLWSENLAAIVHATNIPYTERSHFDGQNIMETGALKAYTEKTGWLGRGMKSAGLYGSSLALSLPMPLLLRGVEKNNNYYPTWMHLPKREVIERITRAYDGVDQDKLQEVYNVIMNRPLTMQGGDETLDSLSKRTAQILKDPLGPKVAVFDLEGFDTHTAQGTDNGEHADNLQDVDLIIKNLHAGMG
;
A
#
# COMPACT_ATOMS: atom_id res chain seq x y z
N MET A 1 -1.50 -39.44 -20.00
CA MET A 1 -0.92 -38.16 -19.48
C MET A 1 -1.07 -38.16 -17.97
N ASN A 2 0.00 -38.38 -17.22
CA ASN A 2 -0.07 -38.38 -15.76
C ASN A 2 -0.02 -36.94 -15.25
N CYS A 3 -1.17 -36.42 -14.85
CA CYS A 3 -1.25 -35.11 -14.21
C CYS A 3 -0.71 -35.24 -12.78
N THR A 4 0.41 -34.60 -12.48
CA THR A 4 0.95 -34.60 -11.12
C THR A 4 0.18 -33.61 -10.23
N ARG A 5 0.09 -33.90 -8.91
CA ARG A 5 -0.54 -32.99 -7.93
C ARG A 5 -0.02 -31.56 -8.06
N ARG A 6 1.26 -31.39 -8.38
CA ARG A 6 1.91 -30.09 -8.57
C ARG A 6 1.43 -29.37 -9.84
N SER A 7 1.16 -30.11 -10.92
CA SER A 7 0.58 -29.54 -12.17
C SER A 7 -0.88 -29.15 -12.00
N PHE A 8 -1.62 -29.94 -11.21
CA PHE A 8 -3.02 -29.63 -10.87
C PHE A 8 -3.12 -28.36 -10.01
N LEU A 9 -2.28 -28.22 -8.97
CA LEU A 9 -2.24 -27.03 -8.11
C LEU A 9 -1.81 -25.78 -8.87
N LYS A 10 -0.85 -25.88 -9.80
CA LYS A 10 -0.46 -24.74 -10.66
C LYS A 10 -1.59 -24.32 -11.61
N GLY A 11 -2.32 -25.28 -12.15
CA GLY A 11 -3.47 -25.00 -13.03
C GLY A 11 -4.65 -24.41 -12.27
N SER A 12 -4.99 -24.96 -11.09
CA SER A 12 -6.12 -24.48 -10.29
C SER A 12 -5.87 -23.11 -9.64
N LEU A 13 -4.64 -22.81 -9.22
CA LEU A 13 -4.27 -21.45 -8.74
C LEU A 13 -4.43 -20.41 -9.87
N ALA A 14 -3.96 -20.72 -11.08
CA ALA A 14 -4.16 -19.84 -12.23
C ALA A 14 -5.65 -19.62 -12.54
N THR A 15 -6.49 -20.68 -12.46
CA THR A 15 -7.91 -20.60 -12.76
C THR A 15 -8.69 -19.79 -11.71
N ILE A 16 -8.35 -19.92 -10.43
CA ILE A 16 -9.01 -19.17 -9.35
C ILE A 16 -8.65 -17.68 -9.42
N PHE A 17 -7.41 -17.33 -9.79
CA PHE A 17 -7.01 -15.95 -10.00
C PHE A 17 -7.69 -15.28 -11.21
N PHE A 18 -7.98 -16.03 -12.26
CA PHE A 18 -8.55 -15.48 -13.51
C PHE A 18 -10.09 -15.50 -13.57
N SER A 19 -10.77 -16.29 -12.77
CA SER A 19 -12.23 -16.45 -12.89
C SER A 19 -13.06 -15.34 -12.21
N ASN A 20 -12.47 -14.57 -11.27
CA ASN A 20 -13.18 -13.51 -10.55
C ASN A 20 -12.69 -12.07 -10.86
N PHE A 21 -11.65 -11.95 -11.68
CA PHE A 21 -11.21 -10.66 -12.18
C PHE A 21 -11.50 -10.58 -13.67
N ASN A 22 -12.60 -9.96 -14.07
CA ASN A 22 -12.77 -9.43 -15.42
C ASN A 22 -11.77 -8.27 -15.63
N VAL A 23 -10.46 -8.57 -15.56
CA VAL A 23 -9.43 -7.67 -16.00
C VAL A 23 -9.19 -7.99 -17.47
N PRO A 24 -9.49 -7.09 -18.39
CA PRO A 24 -9.11 -7.29 -19.79
C PRO A 24 -7.59 -7.38 -19.84
N LEU A 25 -7.07 -8.53 -20.22
CA LEU A 25 -5.64 -8.85 -20.24
C LEU A 25 -4.84 -7.99 -21.26
N TYR A 26 -5.52 -7.33 -22.17
CA TYR A 26 -4.93 -6.47 -23.20
C TYR A 26 -5.88 -5.30 -23.49
N GLY A 27 -5.52 -4.13 -23.03
CA GLY A 27 -6.16 -2.88 -23.41
C GLY A 27 -5.60 -1.73 -22.57
N SER A 28 -5.12 -0.70 -23.22
CA SER A 28 -4.89 0.59 -22.57
C SER A 28 -6.19 1.01 -21.90
N ILE A 29 -6.26 0.91 -20.57
CA ILE A 29 -7.43 1.35 -19.81
C ILE A 29 -7.39 2.87 -19.80
N LYS A 30 -8.00 3.47 -20.82
CA LYS A 30 -8.29 4.89 -20.80
C LYS A 30 -9.30 5.13 -19.68
N ASN A 31 -8.86 5.71 -18.57
CA ASN A 31 -9.64 6.02 -17.38
C ASN A 31 -10.18 4.79 -16.63
N PRO A 32 -9.37 4.08 -15.85
CA PRO A 32 -9.85 3.01 -14.99
C PRO A 32 -10.88 3.58 -14.00
N LYS A 33 -12.05 2.92 -13.93
CA LYS A 33 -13.12 3.33 -13.00
C LYS A 33 -12.85 2.90 -11.55
N LYS A 34 -11.77 2.13 -11.31
CA LYS A 34 -11.44 1.57 -10.00
C LYS A 34 -10.05 2.03 -9.56
N ASN A 35 -9.90 2.22 -8.28
CA ASN A 35 -8.63 2.56 -7.65
C ASN A 35 -8.03 1.31 -6.98
N ILE A 36 -6.71 1.29 -6.86
CA ILE A 36 -5.96 0.29 -6.10
C ILE A 36 -5.17 1.03 -5.02
N VAL A 37 -5.31 0.61 -3.78
CA VAL A 37 -4.48 1.09 -2.68
C VAL A 37 -3.72 -0.09 -2.10
N ILE A 38 -2.40 0.06 -2.00
CA ILE A 38 -1.53 -0.89 -1.31
C ILE A 38 -1.12 -0.25 0.02
N ILE A 39 -1.29 -0.97 1.10
CA ILE A 39 -0.77 -0.60 2.42
C ILE A 39 0.34 -1.61 2.73
N SER A 40 1.58 -1.17 2.63
CA SER A 40 2.76 -1.99 2.93
C SER A 40 3.10 -1.86 4.41
N LEU A 41 3.21 -3.00 5.11
CA LEU A 41 3.53 -3.07 6.54
C LEU A 41 4.98 -3.52 6.69
N ARG A 42 5.86 -2.59 7.05
CA ARG A 42 7.31 -2.82 7.09
C ARG A 42 7.76 -3.32 8.46
N GLY A 43 8.64 -4.30 8.45
CA GLY A 43 9.33 -4.80 9.64
C GLY A 43 8.88 -6.20 10.10
N GLY A 44 7.99 -6.86 9.39
CA GLY A 44 7.60 -8.24 9.74
C GLY A 44 6.41 -8.33 10.68
N MET A 45 5.28 -7.78 10.27
CA MET A 45 4.01 -7.82 10.98
C MET A 45 3.65 -9.26 11.42
N ASP A 46 3.31 -9.44 12.70
CA ASP A 46 2.88 -10.71 13.26
C ASP A 46 1.45 -11.08 12.81
N GLY A 47 1.37 -11.85 11.74
CA GLY A 47 0.10 -12.29 11.16
C GLY A 47 -0.74 -13.15 12.09
N LEU A 48 -0.12 -13.92 13.00
CA LEU A 48 -0.85 -14.75 13.96
C LEU A 48 -1.46 -13.94 15.11
N THR A 49 -0.95 -12.75 15.39
CA THR A 49 -1.58 -11.81 16.34
C THR A 49 -2.60 -10.93 15.62
N ALA A 50 -2.33 -10.49 14.39
CA ALA A 50 -3.29 -9.71 13.61
C ALA A 50 -4.56 -10.51 13.26
N VAL A 51 -4.39 -11.79 12.89
CA VAL A 51 -5.47 -12.72 12.51
C VAL A 51 -5.27 -14.05 13.23
N PRO A 52 -5.58 -14.13 14.53
CA PRO A 52 -5.33 -15.33 15.31
C PRO A 52 -6.18 -16.52 14.85
N VAL A 53 -5.54 -17.68 14.83
CA VAL A 53 -6.19 -18.97 14.64
C VAL A 53 -6.81 -19.42 15.96
N ASN A 54 -8.03 -19.91 15.94
CA ASN A 54 -8.72 -20.44 17.10
C ASN A 54 -8.30 -21.90 17.38
N ASP A 55 -7.01 -22.12 17.66
CA ASP A 55 -6.42 -23.41 17.88
C ASP A 55 -5.67 -23.45 19.23
N ASN A 56 -5.97 -24.46 20.05
CA ASN A 56 -5.36 -24.65 21.36
C ASN A 56 -3.84 -24.89 21.27
N LEU A 57 -3.36 -25.49 20.19
CA LEU A 57 -1.94 -25.72 20.01
C LEU A 57 -1.17 -24.40 19.84
N ILE A 58 -1.72 -23.48 19.02
CA ILE A 58 -1.16 -22.13 18.85
C ILE A 58 -1.15 -21.39 20.19
N ASN A 59 -2.26 -21.42 20.93
CA ASN A 59 -2.35 -20.79 22.25
C ASN A 59 -1.32 -21.35 23.24
N ARG A 60 -1.03 -22.66 23.19
CA ARG A 60 -0.01 -23.28 24.05
C ARG A 60 1.41 -22.80 23.75
N TYR A 61 1.75 -22.61 22.49
CA TYR A 61 3.11 -22.17 22.09
C TYR A 61 3.28 -20.67 22.14
N ARG A 62 2.18 -19.91 22.20
CA ARG A 62 2.17 -18.44 22.19
C ARG A 62 1.32 -17.88 23.33
N SER A 63 1.44 -18.47 24.54
CA SER A 63 0.64 -18.11 25.71
C SER A 63 0.66 -16.62 26.04
N ASP A 64 1.81 -15.98 25.88
CA ASP A 64 2.05 -14.57 26.19
C ASP A 64 1.49 -13.59 25.13
N LEU A 65 1.00 -14.12 24.02
CA LEU A 65 0.47 -13.35 22.89
C LEU A 65 -1.03 -13.64 22.64
N ILE A 66 -1.70 -14.25 23.61
CA ILE A 66 -3.15 -14.51 23.51
C ILE A 66 -3.92 -13.22 23.68
N LEU A 67 -4.79 -12.93 22.72
CA LEU A 67 -5.70 -11.80 22.76
C LEU A 67 -6.94 -12.13 23.60
N ASN A 68 -7.38 -11.18 24.45
CA ASN A 68 -8.57 -11.33 25.27
C ASN A 68 -9.86 -10.95 24.53
N ASN A 69 -9.80 -9.97 23.64
CA ASN A 69 -10.97 -9.34 23.00
C ASN A 69 -10.96 -9.55 21.47
N LYS A 70 -10.82 -10.81 21.02
CA LYS A 70 -10.79 -11.14 19.59
C LYS A 70 -12.13 -10.85 18.89
N LEU A 71 -12.08 -10.32 17.67
CA LEU A 71 -13.24 -10.16 16.80
C LEU A 71 -13.41 -11.42 15.96
N LYS A 72 -14.46 -12.18 16.19
CA LYS A 72 -14.68 -13.48 15.54
C LYS A 72 -14.99 -13.29 14.05
N LEU A 73 -14.26 -14.02 13.18
CA LEU A 73 -14.54 -14.12 11.74
C LEU A 73 -15.37 -15.37 11.42
N ASN A 74 -14.92 -16.53 11.87
CA ASN A 74 -15.58 -17.83 11.67
C ASN A 74 -15.19 -18.80 12.79
N SER A 75 -15.33 -20.12 12.58
CA SER A 75 -14.94 -21.14 13.58
C SER A 75 -13.43 -21.14 13.85
N ASP A 76 -12.62 -20.88 12.82
CA ASP A 76 -11.18 -21.13 12.82
C ASP A 76 -10.35 -19.87 13.03
N PHE A 77 -10.89 -18.69 12.71
CA PHE A 77 -10.15 -17.43 12.68
C PHE A 77 -10.89 -16.30 13.40
N SER A 78 -10.10 -15.39 13.91
CA SER A 78 -10.56 -14.11 14.50
C SER A 78 -9.68 -12.97 13.99
N LEU A 79 -10.07 -11.74 14.26
CA LEU A 79 -9.24 -10.54 14.04
C LEU A 79 -8.78 -9.95 15.36
N HIS A 80 -7.68 -9.23 15.31
CA HIS A 80 -7.22 -8.38 16.40
C HIS A 80 -8.29 -7.32 16.73
N PRO A 81 -8.51 -6.98 18.01
CA PRO A 81 -9.57 -6.05 18.44
C PRO A 81 -9.43 -4.63 17.89
N LYS A 82 -8.26 -4.24 17.41
CA LYS A 82 -8.02 -2.94 16.79
C LYS A 82 -8.48 -2.88 15.30
N LEU A 83 -8.71 -4.00 14.64
CA LEU A 83 -9.12 -4.09 13.23
C LEU A 83 -10.67 -4.07 13.09
N LYS A 84 -11.33 -3.08 13.67
CA LYS A 84 -12.80 -3.00 13.75
C LYS A 84 -13.44 -2.72 12.39
N THR A 85 -12.86 -1.84 11.60
CA THR A 85 -13.36 -1.52 10.26
C THR A 85 -13.20 -2.72 9.34
N LEU A 86 -12.04 -3.38 9.38
CA LEU A 86 -11.82 -4.60 8.60
C LEU A 86 -12.81 -5.71 8.98
N HIS A 87 -13.15 -5.84 10.28
CA HIS A 87 -14.17 -6.78 10.74
C HIS A 87 -15.57 -6.44 10.21
N SER A 88 -15.96 -5.15 10.19
CA SER A 88 -17.21 -4.71 9.56
C SER A 88 -17.26 -5.08 8.09
N LEU A 89 -16.21 -4.72 7.35
CA LEU A 89 -16.10 -5.06 5.91
C LEU A 89 -16.13 -6.58 5.66
N TRP A 90 -15.54 -7.37 6.54
CA TRP A 90 -15.65 -8.83 6.47
C TRP A 90 -17.13 -9.28 6.62
N SER A 91 -17.84 -8.74 7.59
CA SER A 91 -19.25 -9.07 7.82
C SER A 91 -20.17 -8.68 6.66
N GLU A 92 -19.75 -7.67 5.89
CA GLU A 92 -20.43 -7.19 4.68
C GLU A 92 -19.99 -7.92 3.40
N ASN A 93 -19.10 -8.91 3.50
CA ASN A 93 -18.48 -9.62 2.37
C ASN A 93 -17.65 -8.70 1.45
N LEU A 94 -17.11 -7.62 1.99
CA LEU A 94 -16.25 -6.65 1.30
C LEU A 94 -14.76 -6.83 1.60
N ALA A 95 -14.41 -7.79 2.46
CA ALA A 95 -13.04 -8.10 2.81
C ALA A 95 -12.75 -9.59 2.66
N ALA A 96 -11.48 -9.92 2.35
CA ALA A 96 -10.95 -11.27 2.34
C ALA A 96 -9.57 -11.30 2.99
N ILE A 97 -9.23 -12.42 3.62
CA ILE A 97 -7.95 -12.62 4.29
C ILE A 97 -7.28 -13.86 3.70
N VAL A 98 -6.01 -13.74 3.33
CA VAL A 98 -5.22 -14.84 2.78
C VAL A 98 -4.13 -15.20 3.79
N HIS A 99 -4.24 -16.39 4.37
CA HIS A 99 -3.29 -16.90 5.35
C HIS A 99 -2.13 -17.66 4.70
N ALA A 100 -1.07 -17.88 5.48
CA ALA A 100 0.08 -18.71 5.11
C ALA A 100 0.72 -18.29 3.77
N THR A 101 0.73 -17.00 3.50
CA THR A 101 1.44 -16.42 2.36
C THR A 101 2.84 -16.00 2.79
N ASN A 102 3.81 -16.22 1.92
CA ASN A 102 5.20 -15.80 2.14
C ASN A 102 5.88 -15.45 0.80
N ILE A 103 6.98 -14.74 0.91
CA ILE A 103 7.93 -14.53 -0.19
C ILE A 103 8.95 -15.69 -0.20
N PRO A 104 9.66 -15.94 -1.31
CA PRO A 104 10.69 -16.98 -1.41
C PRO A 104 12.00 -16.54 -0.71
N TYR A 105 11.90 -16.23 0.58
CA TYR A 105 13.00 -15.72 1.39
C TYR A 105 12.94 -16.35 2.79
N THR A 106 14.05 -16.91 3.24
CA THR A 106 14.15 -17.66 4.50
C THR A 106 15.19 -17.09 5.48
N GLU A 107 15.91 -16.05 5.05
CA GLU A 107 16.90 -15.37 5.89
C GLU A 107 16.24 -14.33 6.80
N ARG A 108 17.03 -13.63 7.61
CA ARG A 108 16.53 -12.72 8.65
C ARG A 108 16.66 -11.23 8.33
N SER A 109 17.07 -10.87 7.10
CA SER A 109 17.19 -9.46 6.69
C SER A 109 15.83 -8.91 6.26
N HIS A 110 15.27 -7.99 7.02
CA HIS A 110 14.05 -7.27 6.62
C HIS A 110 14.22 -6.52 5.31
N PHE A 111 15.41 -5.94 5.05
CA PHE A 111 15.70 -5.21 3.82
C PHE A 111 15.66 -6.11 2.58
N ASP A 112 16.22 -7.32 2.67
CA ASP A 112 16.20 -8.28 1.58
C ASP A 112 14.78 -8.80 1.34
N GLY A 113 14.06 -9.13 2.43
CA GLY A 113 12.67 -9.53 2.36
C GLY A 113 11.77 -8.48 1.71
N GLN A 114 11.90 -7.22 2.12
CA GLN A 114 11.18 -6.09 1.53
C GLN A 114 11.53 -5.91 0.05
N ASN A 115 12.81 -6.00 -0.31
CA ASN A 115 13.23 -5.90 -1.71
C ASN A 115 12.57 -6.98 -2.57
N ILE A 116 12.55 -8.23 -2.11
CA ILE A 116 11.91 -9.35 -2.82
C ILE A 116 10.39 -9.14 -2.91
N MET A 117 9.75 -8.71 -1.82
CA MET A 117 8.32 -8.43 -1.78
C MET A 117 7.92 -7.34 -2.77
N GLU A 118 8.68 -6.26 -2.84
CA GLU A 118 8.39 -5.13 -3.71
C GLU A 118 8.76 -5.37 -5.18
N THR A 119 9.79 -6.17 -5.43
CA THR A 119 10.22 -6.48 -6.80
C THR A 119 9.51 -7.71 -7.38
N GLY A 120 9.07 -8.65 -6.55
CA GLY A 120 8.61 -9.96 -6.97
C GLY A 120 9.73 -10.86 -7.49
N ALA A 121 11.00 -10.53 -7.21
CA ALA A 121 12.16 -11.33 -7.59
C ALA A 121 12.32 -12.56 -6.68
N LEU A 122 13.11 -13.54 -7.13
CA LEU A 122 13.47 -14.72 -6.33
C LEU A 122 14.64 -14.46 -5.38
N LYS A 123 15.45 -13.42 -5.67
CA LYS A 123 16.61 -13.03 -4.88
C LYS A 123 16.63 -11.51 -4.74
N ALA A 124 17.04 -11.02 -3.58
CA ALA A 124 17.17 -9.60 -3.31
C ALA A 124 18.14 -8.92 -4.31
N TYR A 125 17.81 -7.69 -4.68
CA TYR A 125 18.60 -6.78 -5.52
C TYR A 125 18.89 -7.27 -6.96
N THR A 126 18.27 -8.34 -7.41
CA THR A 126 18.39 -8.80 -8.79
C THR A 126 17.47 -8.03 -9.75
N GLU A 127 16.37 -7.49 -9.26
CA GLU A 127 15.46 -6.65 -10.02
C GLU A 127 15.45 -5.22 -9.43
N LYS A 128 15.46 -4.22 -10.30
CA LYS A 128 15.52 -2.80 -9.92
C LYS A 128 14.18 -2.09 -9.98
N THR A 129 13.15 -2.78 -10.48
CA THR A 129 11.80 -2.24 -10.64
C THR A 129 10.81 -3.01 -9.78
N GLY A 130 9.75 -2.33 -9.34
CA GLY A 130 8.67 -2.95 -8.57
C GLY A 130 7.69 -3.70 -9.45
N TRP A 131 7.09 -4.77 -8.93
CA TRP A 131 6.07 -5.53 -9.68
C TRP A 131 4.85 -4.68 -10.02
N LEU A 132 4.44 -3.77 -9.12
CA LEU A 132 3.31 -2.87 -9.34
C LEU A 132 3.65 -1.84 -10.43
N GLY A 133 4.84 -1.23 -10.37
CA GLY A 133 5.32 -0.31 -11.40
C GLY A 133 5.36 -0.94 -12.79
N ARG A 134 5.86 -2.19 -12.90
CA ARG A 134 5.83 -2.94 -14.18
C ARG A 134 4.39 -3.23 -14.62
N GLY A 135 3.51 -3.61 -13.69
CA GLY A 135 2.09 -3.83 -13.99
C GLY A 135 1.41 -2.56 -14.50
N MET A 136 1.64 -1.43 -13.85
CA MET A 136 1.14 -0.12 -14.29
C MET A 136 1.65 0.26 -15.67
N LYS A 137 2.95 0.07 -15.94
CA LYS A 137 3.54 0.31 -17.27
C LYS A 137 2.86 -0.54 -18.34
N SER A 138 2.67 -1.83 -18.06
CA SER A 138 1.98 -2.76 -18.98
C SER A 138 0.52 -2.38 -19.21
N ALA A 139 -0.14 -1.78 -18.22
CA ALA A 139 -1.51 -1.29 -18.33
C ALA A 139 -1.62 0.12 -18.94
N GLY A 140 -0.52 0.78 -19.26
CA GLY A 140 -0.51 2.15 -19.78
C GLY A 140 -0.91 3.22 -18.75
N LEU A 141 -0.75 2.94 -17.46
CA LEU A 141 -1.13 3.83 -16.35
C LEU A 141 0.02 4.78 -15.96
N TYR A 142 0.55 5.51 -16.93
CA TYR A 142 1.60 6.51 -16.69
C TYR A 142 1.06 7.70 -15.90
N GLY A 143 1.81 8.14 -14.89
CA GLY A 143 1.42 9.28 -14.05
C GLY A 143 0.23 9.01 -13.12
N SER A 144 -0.24 7.77 -13.04
CA SER A 144 -1.45 7.39 -12.27
C SER A 144 -1.13 6.82 -10.89
N SER A 145 0.10 6.97 -10.38
CA SER A 145 0.50 6.52 -9.04
C SER A 145 0.69 7.67 -8.07
N LEU A 146 0.46 7.40 -6.81
CA LEU A 146 0.69 8.28 -5.67
C LEU A 146 1.39 7.49 -4.57
N ALA A 147 2.63 7.83 -4.27
CA ALA A 147 3.34 7.32 -3.09
C ALA A 147 3.07 8.25 -1.90
N LEU A 148 2.66 7.67 -0.77
CA LEU A 148 2.40 8.36 0.50
C LEU A 148 3.61 8.18 1.45
N SER A 149 4.84 8.28 0.90
CA SER A 149 6.08 8.05 1.63
C SER A 149 7.28 8.70 0.94
N LEU A 150 8.38 8.85 1.67
CA LEU A 150 9.70 9.16 1.15
C LEU A 150 10.71 8.15 1.70
N PRO A 151 11.63 7.63 0.87
CA PRO A 151 11.74 7.82 -0.58
C PRO A 151 10.63 7.12 -1.35
N MET A 152 10.55 7.35 -2.68
CA MET A 152 9.63 6.61 -3.56
C MET A 152 9.77 5.10 -3.36
N PRO A 153 8.72 4.37 -2.98
CA PRO A 153 8.77 2.92 -2.78
C PRO A 153 9.26 2.20 -4.03
N LEU A 154 10.10 1.18 -3.84
CA LEU A 154 10.60 0.34 -4.93
C LEU A 154 9.44 -0.32 -5.68
N LEU A 155 8.36 -0.64 -4.98
CA LEU A 155 7.12 -1.19 -5.52
C LEU A 155 6.58 -0.42 -6.75
N LEU A 156 6.71 0.92 -6.76
CA LEU A 156 6.24 1.79 -7.84
C LEU A 156 7.31 2.07 -8.92
N ARG A 157 8.56 1.70 -8.72
CA ARG A 157 9.61 1.93 -9.72
C ARG A 157 9.37 1.11 -10.98
N GLY A 158 9.73 1.68 -12.13
CA GLY A 158 9.58 1.00 -13.44
C GLY A 158 8.41 1.51 -14.27
N VAL A 159 7.57 2.39 -13.73
CA VAL A 159 6.64 3.22 -14.51
C VAL A 159 7.11 4.68 -14.45
N GLU A 160 6.88 5.41 -15.53
CA GLU A 160 7.26 6.81 -15.64
C GLU A 160 6.22 7.73 -14.97
N LYS A 161 6.67 8.92 -14.52
CA LYS A 161 5.82 9.98 -13.93
C LYS A 161 5.06 9.54 -12.67
N ASN A 162 5.76 8.90 -11.72
CA ASN A 162 5.20 8.64 -10.39
C ASN A 162 5.08 9.95 -9.60
N ASN A 163 4.00 10.08 -8.84
CA ASN A 163 3.78 11.21 -7.95
C ASN A 163 4.07 10.79 -6.50
N ASN A 164 4.70 11.69 -5.74
CA ASN A 164 4.82 11.57 -4.29
C ASN A 164 3.99 12.65 -3.62
N TYR A 165 3.33 12.27 -2.56
CA TYR A 165 2.80 13.18 -1.58
C TYR A 165 3.42 12.86 -0.23
N TYR A 166 4.13 13.82 0.32
CA TYR A 166 4.69 13.74 1.66
C TYR A 166 4.51 15.09 2.33
N PRO A 167 3.95 15.14 3.54
CA PRO A 167 3.85 16.38 4.31
C PRO A 167 5.26 16.96 4.51
N THR A 168 5.48 18.22 4.15
CA THR A 168 6.75 18.87 4.27
C THR A 168 6.58 20.21 4.98
N TRP A 169 7.55 20.54 5.85
CA TRP A 169 7.70 21.87 6.46
C TRP A 169 8.18 22.94 5.48
N MET A 170 8.58 22.54 4.27
CA MET A 170 9.03 23.49 3.26
C MET A 170 7.86 24.34 2.77
N HIS A 171 7.94 25.63 3.04
CA HIS A 171 7.04 26.59 2.43
C HIS A 171 7.27 26.66 0.92
N LEU A 172 6.19 26.72 0.16
CA LEU A 172 6.32 26.99 -1.26
C LEU A 172 7.01 28.34 -1.47
N PRO A 173 7.95 28.45 -2.43
CA PRO A 173 8.55 29.74 -2.76
C PRO A 173 7.46 30.76 -3.09
N LYS A 174 7.67 32.02 -2.71
CA LYS A 174 6.76 33.09 -3.10
C LYS A 174 6.67 33.16 -4.63
N ARG A 175 5.49 33.50 -5.14
CA ARG A 175 5.22 33.62 -6.58
C ARG A 175 6.27 34.43 -7.32
N GLU A 176 6.69 35.57 -6.74
CA GLU A 176 7.72 36.45 -7.32
C GLU A 176 9.09 35.78 -7.48
N VAL A 177 9.44 34.85 -6.55
CA VAL A 177 10.68 34.07 -6.63
C VAL A 177 10.59 33.09 -7.78
N ILE A 178 9.46 32.40 -7.93
CA ILE A 178 9.23 31.43 -9.03
C ILE A 178 9.30 32.17 -10.38
N GLU A 179 8.63 33.31 -10.50
CA GLU A 179 8.65 34.12 -11.71
C GLU A 179 10.06 34.67 -12.05
N ARG A 180 10.89 34.99 -11.05
CA ARG A 180 12.29 35.37 -11.26
C ARG A 180 13.13 34.20 -11.76
N ILE A 181 12.96 33.02 -11.16
CA ILE A 181 13.66 31.82 -11.58
C ILE A 181 13.27 31.48 -13.02
N THR A 182 11.98 31.47 -13.35
CA THR A 182 11.51 31.18 -14.71
C THR A 182 12.10 32.16 -15.73
N ARG A 183 12.16 33.47 -15.41
CA ARG A 183 12.80 34.47 -16.29
C ARG A 183 14.30 34.32 -16.41
N ALA A 184 15.00 33.90 -15.36
CA ALA A 184 16.45 33.69 -15.38
C ALA A 184 16.87 32.48 -16.25
N TYR A 185 15.99 31.54 -16.44
CA TYR A 185 16.20 30.33 -17.25
C TYR A 185 15.58 30.45 -18.65
N ASP A 186 15.27 31.66 -19.09
CA ASP A 186 14.71 31.93 -20.42
C ASP A 186 15.70 31.43 -21.50
N GLY A 187 15.33 30.41 -22.25
CA GLY A 187 16.15 29.79 -23.29
C GLY A 187 16.75 28.40 -22.99
N VAL A 188 16.59 27.86 -21.78
CA VAL A 188 17.06 26.54 -21.43
C VAL A 188 15.92 25.69 -20.88
N ASP A 189 15.54 24.62 -21.59
CA ASP A 189 14.52 23.65 -21.16
C ASP A 189 13.18 24.27 -20.68
N GLN A 190 12.70 25.31 -21.39
CA GLN A 190 11.48 26.07 -21.05
C GLN A 190 10.27 25.18 -20.81
N ASP A 191 10.10 24.09 -21.56
CA ASP A 191 8.95 23.19 -21.44
C ASP A 191 8.90 22.53 -20.06
N LYS A 192 10.05 22.07 -19.52
CA LYS A 192 10.11 21.47 -18.19
C LYS A 192 9.93 22.47 -17.07
N LEU A 193 10.49 23.69 -17.21
CA LEU A 193 10.29 24.76 -16.24
C LEU A 193 8.84 25.23 -16.23
N GLN A 194 8.20 25.32 -17.40
CA GLN A 194 6.79 25.65 -17.51
C GLN A 194 5.89 24.57 -16.90
N GLU A 195 6.23 23.29 -17.08
CA GLU A 195 5.54 22.17 -16.44
C GLU A 195 5.63 22.27 -14.91
N VAL A 196 6.83 22.50 -14.36
CA VAL A 196 7.05 22.70 -12.93
C VAL A 196 6.31 23.93 -12.42
N TYR A 197 6.38 25.05 -13.14
CA TYR A 197 5.64 26.26 -12.81
C TYR A 197 4.12 26.01 -12.75
N ASN A 198 3.56 25.33 -13.72
CA ASN A 198 2.14 25.00 -13.78
C ASN A 198 1.75 24.07 -12.62
N VAL A 199 2.58 23.08 -12.29
CA VAL A 199 2.36 22.17 -11.15
C VAL A 199 2.34 22.95 -9.83
N ILE A 200 3.28 23.89 -9.64
CA ILE A 200 3.35 24.70 -8.41
C ILE A 200 2.18 25.67 -8.31
N MET A 201 1.84 26.35 -9.41
CA MET A 201 0.81 27.40 -9.43
C MET A 201 -0.63 26.85 -9.38
N ASN A 202 -0.83 25.65 -9.91
CA ASN A 202 -2.14 24.98 -9.88
C ASN A 202 -2.32 24.07 -8.65
N ARG A 203 -1.32 23.98 -7.77
CA ARG A 203 -1.49 23.28 -6.49
C ARG A 203 -2.51 24.01 -5.62
N PRO A 204 -3.53 23.32 -5.10
CA PRO A 204 -4.39 23.91 -4.08
C PRO A 204 -3.54 24.41 -2.91
N LEU A 205 -3.76 25.64 -2.45
CA LEU A 205 -3.09 26.25 -1.29
C LEU A 205 -3.23 25.40 -0.01
N THR A 206 -4.17 24.46 0.01
CA THR A 206 -4.39 23.48 1.08
C THR A 206 -3.32 22.38 1.18
N MET A 207 -2.33 22.34 0.29
CA MET A 207 -1.16 21.44 0.37
C MET A 207 0.01 22.04 1.18
N GLN A 208 -0.21 23.08 1.98
CA GLN A 208 0.79 23.53 2.94
C GLN A 208 0.92 22.44 4.02
N GLY A 209 2.02 21.71 3.95
CA GLY A 209 2.34 20.67 4.91
C GLY A 209 2.73 21.31 6.24
N GLY A 210 2.23 20.80 7.27
CA GLY A 210 2.55 20.97 8.68
C GLY A 210 1.66 19.97 9.37
N ASP A 211 2.09 19.27 10.36
CA ASP A 211 1.33 18.39 11.26
C ASP A 211 0.23 17.52 10.62
N GLU A 212 0.45 17.01 9.40
CA GLU A 212 -0.52 16.13 8.77
C GLU A 212 -0.47 14.76 9.45
N THR A 213 -1.53 14.47 10.18
CA THR A 213 -1.71 13.17 10.85
C THR A 213 -2.05 12.10 9.81
N LEU A 214 -1.87 10.83 10.18
CA LEU A 214 -2.27 9.69 9.32
C LEU A 214 -3.78 9.75 8.99
N ASP A 215 -4.59 10.28 9.91
CA ASP A 215 -6.02 10.51 9.69
C ASP A 215 -6.28 11.52 8.56
N SER A 216 -5.63 12.67 8.60
CA SER A 216 -5.78 13.68 7.55
C SER A 216 -5.20 13.22 6.21
N LEU A 217 -4.05 12.54 6.23
CA LEU A 217 -3.39 11.99 5.05
C LEU A 217 -4.26 10.96 4.33
N SER A 218 -4.85 10.02 5.07
CA SER A 218 -5.70 8.99 4.49
C SER A 218 -7.02 9.54 3.93
N LYS A 219 -7.64 10.51 4.62
CA LYS A 219 -8.83 11.24 4.11
C LYS A 219 -8.51 12.00 2.82
N ARG A 220 -7.39 12.71 2.78
CA ARG A 220 -6.94 13.43 1.59
C ARG A 220 -6.65 12.49 0.43
N THR A 221 -6.00 11.36 0.72
CA THR A 221 -5.74 10.34 -0.30
C THR A 221 -7.04 9.84 -0.93
N ALA A 222 -8.06 9.58 -0.13
CA ALA A 222 -9.37 9.19 -0.64
C ALA A 222 -9.96 10.25 -1.59
N GLN A 223 -9.85 11.54 -1.24
CA GLN A 223 -10.30 12.64 -2.10
C GLN A 223 -9.53 12.69 -3.42
N ILE A 224 -8.20 12.55 -3.38
CA ILE A 224 -7.33 12.56 -4.58
C ILE A 224 -7.67 11.37 -5.49
N LEU A 225 -7.87 10.18 -4.92
CA LEU A 225 -8.22 8.98 -5.70
C LEU A 225 -9.63 9.03 -6.30
N LYS A 226 -10.54 9.78 -5.69
CA LYS A 226 -11.91 9.98 -6.19
C LYS A 226 -11.96 10.90 -7.40
N ASP A 227 -10.96 11.78 -7.56
CA ASP A 227 -10.88 12.65 -8.73
C ASP A 227 -10.78 11.81 -10.02
N PRO A 228 -11.67 12.00 -11.00
CA PRO A 228 -11.59 11.28 -12.28
C PRO A 228 -10.25 11.45 -13.00
N LEU A 229 -9.60 12.59 -12.83
CA LEU A 229 -8.28 12.91 -13.41
C LEU A 229 -7.11 12.60 -12.46
N GLY A 230 -7.40 12.20 -11.23
CA GLY A 230 -6.43 11.86 -10.22
C GLY A 230 -5.74 10.51 -10.46
N PRO A 231 -4.74 10.19 -9.64
CA PRO A 231 -4.08 8.89 -9.66
C PRO A 231 -5.08 7.77 -9.40
N LYS A 232 -4.77 6.57 -9.91
CA LYS A 232 -5.60 5.37 -9.75
C LYS A 232 -4.95 4.33 -8.85
N VAL A 233 -3.68 4.52 -8.51
CA VAL A 233 -2.91 3.64 -7.64
C VAL A 233 -2.30 4.49 -6.54
N ALA A 234 -2.48 4.11 -5.27
CA ALA A 234 -1.81 4.72 -4.13
C ALA A 234 -1.06 3.66 -3.30
N VAL A 235 0.07 4.05 -2.72
CA VAL A 235 0.87 3.19 -1.87
C VAL A 235 1.15 3.92 -0.55
N PHE A 236 0.66 3.35 0.54
CA PHE A 236 1.05 3.69 1.90
C PHE A 236 2.18 2.76 2.33
N ASP A 237 3.14 3.31 3.05
CA ASP A 237 4.29 2.60 3.58
C ASP A 237 4.33 2.84 5.09
N LEU A 238 3.91 1.85 5.86
CA LEU A 238 3.82 1.93 7.32
C LEU A 238 4.98 1.16 7.95
N GLU A 239 5.77 1.86 8.72
CA GLU A 239 6.86 1.30 9.54
C GLU A 239 6.34 0.90 10.93
N GLY A 240 7.21 0.35 11.78
CA GLY A 240 6.91 0.05 13.18
C GLY A 240 6.50 -1.39 13.46
N PHE A 241 6.38 -2.26 12.45
CA PHE A 241 6.04 -3.68 12.67
C PHE A 241 7.24 -4.57 13.05
N ASP A 242 8.44 -4.00 13.16
CA ASP A 242 9.65 -4.68 13.63
C ASP A 242 9.80 -4.52 15.15
N THR A 243 8.88 -5.09 15.88
CA THR A 243 8.77 -4.88 17.34
C THR A 243 9.82 -5.63 18.16
N HIS A 244 10.55 -6.59 17.58
CA HIS A 244 11.60 -7.42 18.19
C HIS A 244 11.24 -8.05 19.55
N THR A 245 10.77 -7.23 20.50
CA THR A 245 10.38 -7.63 21.86
C THR A 245 9.14 -6.83 22.28
N ALA A 246 8.38 -7.37 23.22
CA ALA A 246 7.26 -6.64 23.86
C ALA A 246 6.23 -6.05 22.90
N GLN A 247 5.91 -6.76 21.81
CA GLN A 247 4.91 -6.28 20.83
C GLN A 247 3.51 -5.99 21.44
N GLY A 248 3.23 -6.58 22.62
CA GLY A 248 1.95 -6.47 23.28
C GLY A 248 0.92 -7.52 22.81
N THR A 249 -0.30 -7.37 23.27
CA THR A 249 -1.45 -8.22 22.93
C THR A 249 -2.58 -7.34 22.41
N ASP A 250 -3.71 -7.20 23.15
CA ASP A 250 -4.82 -6.29 22.82
C ASP A 250 -4.36 -4.81 22.75
N ASN A 251 -3.25 -4.47 23.42
CA ASN A 251 -2.61 -3.17 23.44
C ASN A 251 -1.09 -3.33 23.33
N GLY A 252 -0.39 -2.28 22.96
CA GLY A 252 1.05 -2.25 22.74
C GLY A 252 1.37 -1.84 21.29
N GLU A 253 2.65 -1.77 20.96
CA GLU A 253 3.14 -1.21 19.70
C GLU A 253 2.51 -1.88 18.47
N HIS A 254 2.43 -3.21 18.45
CA HIS A 254 1.80 -3.93 17.33
C HIS A 254 0.30 -3.60 17.23
N ALA A 255 -0.41 -3.49 18.36
CA ALA A 255 -1.83 -3.14 18.40
C ALA A 255 -2.08 -1.71 17.89
N ASP A 256 -1.20 -0.76 18.24
CA ASP A 256 -1.30 0.63 17.81
C ASP A 256 -1.05 0.74 16.29
N ASN A 257 -0.06 0.03 15.77
CA ASN A 257 0.22 -0.04 14.34
C ASN A 257 -0.94 -0.68 13.55
N LEU A 258 -1.60 -1.71 14.10
CA LEU A 258 -2.81 -2.29 13.49
C LEU A 258 -3.99 -1.31 13.53
N GLN A 259 -4.10 -0.48 14.56
CA GLN A 259 -5.10 0.59 14.62
C GLN A 259 -4.89 1.63 13.53
N ASP A 260 -3.65 1.96 13.20
CA ASP A 260 -3.30 2.85 12.10
C ASP A 260 -3.70 2.25 10.73
N VAL A 261 -3.49 0.95 10.53
CA VAL A 261 -3.98 0.24 9.34
C VAL A 261 -5.50 0.35 9.24
N ASP A 262 -6.22 0.08 10.34
CA ASP A 262 -7.70 0.14 10.38
C ASP A 262 -8.22 1.57 10.12
N LEU A 263 -7.51 2.58 10.62
CA LEU A 263 -7.81 4.00 10.36
C LEU A 263 -7.70 4.36 8.88
N ILE A 264 -6.63 3.91 8.22
CA ILE A 264 -6.47 4.13 6.77
C ILE A 264 -7.61 3.45 6.02
N ILE A 265 -7.89 2.19 6.30
CA ILE A 265 -8.99 1.43 5.66
C ILE A 265 -10.31 2.16 5.84
N LYS A 266 -10.62 2.60 7.06
CA LYS A 266 -11.83 3.37 7.40
C LYS A 266 -11.96 4.63 6.55
N ASN A 267 -10.92 5.44 6.51
CA ASN A 267 -10.96 6.72 5.81
C ASN A 267 -11.04 6.56 4.29
N LEU A 268 -10.33 5.58 3.74
CA LEU A 268 -10.39 5.25 2.33
C LEU A 268 -11.78 4.74 1.94
N HIS A 269 -12.33 3.80 2.72
CA HIS A 269 -13.67 3.27 2.46
C HIS A 269 -14.74 4.36 2.55
N ALA A 270 -14.73 5.18 3.59
CA ALA A 270 -15.67 6.29 3.76
C ALA A 270 -15.54 7.38 2.66
N GLY A 271 -14.34 7.64 2.20
CA GLY A 271 -14.07 8.71 1.22
C GLY A 271 -14.28 8.31 -0.24
N MET A 272 -14.07 7.03 -0.57
CA MET A 272 -14.21 6.54 -1.95
C MET A 272 -15.59 5.94 -2.25
N GLY A 273 -16.32 5.52 -1.25
CA GLY A 273 -17.70 4.99 -1.34
C GLY A 273 -17.72 3.51 -1.56
#